data_30154eaaa12d8a23fdd28284f9d04673
#
_entry.id   30154eaaa12d8a23fdd28284f9d04673
#
_cell.length_a   1.000
_cell.length_b   1.000
_cell.length_c   1.000
_cell.angle_alpha   90.00
_cell.angle_beta   90.00
_cell.angle_gamma   90.00
#
_symmetry.space_group_name_H-M   'P 1'
#
loop_
_entity.id
_entity.type
_entity.pdbx_description
1 polymer ?
#
loop_
_entity_poly.entity_id
_entity_poly.type
_entity_poly.pdbx_seq_one_letter_code
_entity_poly.pdbx_strand_id
1 'polypeptide(L)'
;MTHEPSSSPWLVVRQSPLSREDRGVLEALRALAAERGARLLEVLLGNASYEVEGASPGLGGFVLLEEDHRGRGLLVPPGVDARVVSEAELVHQLFASPKVIQFP
;
A
#
# COMPACT_ATOMS: atom_id res chain seq x y z
N MET A 1 -10.97 9.73 29.23
CA MET A 1 -9.76 9.67 28.43
C MET A 1 -10.06 9.27 26.99
N THR A 2 -9.58 10.02 26.12
CA THR A 2 -9.76 9.69 24.72
C THR A 2 -8.75 8.65 24.32
N HIS A 3 -9.24 7.55 23.87
CA HIS A 3 -8.37 6.53 23.35
C HIS A 3 -8.09 6.83 21.88
N GLU A 4 -6.85 6.99 21.55
CA GLU A 4 -6.47 7.18 20.18
C GLU A 4 -6.80 5.93 19.38
N PRO A 5 -7.54 6.05 18.30
CA PRO A 5 -7.73 4.89 17.44
C PRO A 5 -6.38 4.44 16.91
N SER A 6 -6.26 3.18 16.63
CA SER A 6 -5.03 2.68 16.06
C SER A 6 -4.70 3.47 14.81
N SER A 7 -3.49 3.99 14.76
CA SER A 7 -3.03 4.69 13.57
C SER A 7 -2.48 3.73 12.53
N SER A 8 -2.48 2.43 12.83
CA SER A 8 -1.97 1.44 11.89
C SER A 8 -2.90 1.35 10.69
N PRO A 9 -2.38 1.48 9.49
CA PRO A 9 -3.21 1.45 8.28
C PRO A 9 -3.66 0.04 7.93
N TRP A 10 -4.69 -0.03 7.12
CA TRP A 10 -5.05 -1.26 6.44
C TRP A 10 -4.04 -1.45 5.32
N LEU A 11 -3.64 -2.69 5.08
CA LEU A 11 -2.66 -2.99 4.05
C LEU A 11 -3.28 -3.87 2.96
N VAL A 12 -3.08 -3.48 1.72
CA VAL A 12 -3.44 -4.28 0.56
C VAL A 12 -2.14 -4.70 -0.10
N VAL A 13 -1.90 -6.00 -0.15
CA VAL A 13 -0.65 -6.55 -0.70
C VAL A 13 -0.90 -7.07 -2.10
N ARG A 14 -0.10 -6.61 -3.05
CA ARG A 14 -0.22 -7.01 -4.45
C ARG A 14 1.15 -7.36 -5.03
N GLN A 15 1.18 -8.37 -5.88
CA GLN A 15 2.39 -8.77 -6.60
C GLN A 15 2.27 -8.57 -8.11
N SER A 16 1.05 -8.37 -8.58
CA SER A 16 0.75 -8.27 -10.01
C SER A 16 -0.21 -7.12 -10.25
N PRO A 17 -0.29 -6.60 -11.48
CA PRO A 17 -1.31 -5.63 -11.81
C PRO A 17 -2.70 -6.22 -11.56
N LEU A 18 -3.61 -5.36 -11.14
CA LEU A 18 -4.97 -5.79 -10.82
C LEU A 18 -5.80 -5.98 -12.07
N SER A 19 -6.65 -7.00 -12.06
CA SER A 19 -7.71 -7.13 -13.04
C SER A 19 -8.72 -6.01 -12.83
N ARG A 20 -9.63 -5.85 -13.79
CA ARG A 20 -10.69 -4.86 -13.66
C ARG A 20 -11.57 -5.15 -12.43
N GLU A 21 -11.87 -6.43 -12.21
CA GLU A 21 -12.69 -6.84 -11.07
C GLU A 21 -11.99 -6.54 -9.75
N ASP A 22 -10.72 -6.89 -9.65
CA ASP A 22 -9.97 -6.64 -8.44
C ASP A 22 -9.77 -5.15 -8.19
N ARG A 23 -9.65 -4.37 -9.25
CA ARG A 23 -9.57 -2.92 -9.12
C ARG A 23 -10.85 -2.35 -8.50
N GLY A 24 -12.00 -2.90 -8.88
CA GLY A 24 -13.27 -2.52 -8.27
C GLY A 24 -13.32 -2.87 -6.78
N VAL A 25 -12.78 -4.04 -6.43
CA VAL A 25 -12.70 -4.44 -5.02
C VAL A 25 -11.80 -3.49 -4.25
N LEU A 26 -10.67 -3.10 -4.82
CA LEU A 26 -9.77 -2.17 -4.16
C LEU A 26 -10.44 -0.81 -3.92
N GLU A 27 -11.18 -0.31 -4.91
CA GLU A 27 -11.90 0.95 -4.75
C GLU A 27 -12.94 0.86 -3.61
N ALA A 28 -13.64 -0.28 -3.51
CA ALA A 28 -14.59 -0.48 -2.43
C ALA A 28 -13.90 -0.53 -1.06
N LEU A 29 -12.71 -1.14 -1.00
CA LEU A 29 -11.92 -1.19 0.22
C LEU A 29 -11.44 0.20 0.64
N ARG A 30 -11.04 1.02 -0.33
CA ARG A 30 -10.63 2.40 -0.02
C ARG A 30 -11.79 3.18 0.58
N ALA A 31 -12.98 3.03 -0.01
CA ALA A 31 -14.16 3.73 0.49
C ALA A 31 -14.51 3.27 1.91
N LEU A 32 -14.44 1.96 2.14
CA LEU A 32 -14.73 1.41 3.46
C LEU A 32 -13.73 1.88 4.50
N ALA A 33 -12.45 1.90 4.15
CA ALA A 33 -11.41 2.38 5.07
C ALA A 33 -11.67 3.85 5.43
N ALA A 34 -11.99 4.67 4.43
CA ALA A 34 -12.29 6.08 4.66
C ALA A 34 -13.47 6.27 5.60
N GLU A 35 -14.54 5.47 5.43
CA GLU A 35 -15.70 5.53 6.31
C GLU A 35 -15.31 5.23 7.76
N ARG A 36 -14.31 4.41 7.96
CA ARG A 36 -13.87 4.00 9.29
C ARG A 36 -12.73 4.83 9.82
N GLY A 37 -12.37 5.88 9.11
CA GLY A 37 -11.27 6.76 9.51
C GLY A 37 -9.92 6.10 9.43
N ALA A 38 -9.78 5.03 8.65
CA ALA A 38 -8.52 4.31 8.50
C ALA A 38 -7.83 4.72 7.20
N ARG A 39 -6.50 4.68 7.23
CA ARG A 39 -5.71 4.81 6.01
C ARG A 39 -5.63 3.44 5.35
N LEU A 40 -5.51 3.44 4.03
CA LEU A 40 -5.25 2.22 3.29
C LEU A 40 -3.97 2.42 2.50
N LEU A 41 -3.01 1.52 2.69
CA LEU A 41 -1.75 1.55 1.96
C LEU A 41 -1.66 0.33 1.06
N GLU A 42 -1.15 0.54 -0.14
CA GLU A 42 -0.89 -0.56 -1.07
C GLU A 42 0.56 -0.96 -0.97
N VAL A 43 0.78 -2.22 -0.60
CA VAL A 43 2.12 -2.80 -0.57
C VAL A 43 2.35 -3.42 -1.93
N LEU A 44 3.23 -2.81 -2.72
CA LEU A 44 3.49 -3.21 -4.09
C LEU A 44 4.78 -4.03 -4.12
N LEU A 45 4.64 -5.31 -4.43
CA LEU A 45 5.77 -6.24 -4.48
C LEU A 45 6.01 -6.70 -5.91
N GLY A 46 7.24 -7.05 -6.21
CA GLY A 46 7.58 -7.60 -7.52
C GLY A 46 7.12 -6.70 -8.65
N ASN A 47 6.44 -7.26 -9.64
CA ASN A 47 6.03 -6.49 -10.81
C ASN A 47 5.00 -5.41 -10.50
N ALA A 48 4.24 -5.55 -9.42
CA ALA A 48 3.29 -4.50 -9.04
C ALA A 48 4.00 -3.22 -8.64
N SER A 49 5.24 -3.30 -8.18
CA SER A 49 5.98 -2.13 -7.72
C SER A 49 6.18 -1.09 -8.82
N TYR A 50 6.19 -1.49 -10.08
CA TYR A 50 6.33 -0.54 -11.18
C TYR A 50 5.16 0.43 -11.28
N GLU A 51 4.03 0.10 -10.69
CA GLU A 51 2.86 0.98 -10.74
C GLU A 51 3.08 2.28 -10.01
N VAL A 52 4.04 2.32 -9.08
CA VAL A 52 4.32 3.54 -8.35
C VAL A 52 4.79 4.65 -9.29
N GLU A 53 5.44 4.28 -10.40
CA GLU A 53 5.98 5.26 -11.35
C GLU A 53 4.88 6.02 -12.10
N GLY A 54 3.70 5.42 -12.22
CA GLY A 54 2.57 6.07 -12.87
C GLY A 54 1.54 6.61 -11.90
N ALA A 55 1.84 6.62 -10.61
CA ALA A 55 0.88 7.06 -9.61
C ALA A 55 0.68 8.56 -9.66
N SER A 56 -0.54 8.99 -9.35
CA SER A 56 -0.87 10.42 -9.28
C SER A 56 -0.63 10.94 -7.87
N PRO A 57 -0.12 12.17 -7.74
CA PRO A 57 0.06 12.78 -6.43
C PRO A 57 -1.26 12.85 -5.67
N GLY A 58 -1.19 12.64 -4.37
CA GLY A 58 -2.35 12.76 -3.50
C GLY A 58 -3.27 11.56 -3.46
N LEU A 59 -2.99 10.53 -4.24
CA LEU A 59 -3.78 9.30 -4.21
C LEU A 59 -3.10 8.27 -3.32
N GLY A 60 -3.76 7.95 -2.22
CA GLY A 60 -3.33 6.87 -1.33
C GLY A 60 -1.88 6.91 -0.90
N GLY A 61 -1.42 5.82 -0.37
CA GLY A 61 -0.02 5.65 -0.01
C GLY A 61 0.47 4.30 -0.48
N PHE A 62 1.76 4.21 -0.73
CA PHE A 62 2.37 2.99 -1.20
C PHE A 62 3.51 2.58 -0.28
N VAL A 63 3.74 1.28 -0.20
CA VAL A 63 4.89 0.71 0.50
C VAL A 63 5.65 -0.13 -0.50
N LEU A 64 6.94 0.10 -0.60
CA LEU A 64 7.83 -0.62 -1.52
C LEU A 64 8.94 -1.27 -0.71
N LEU A 65 9.39 -2.44 -1.16
CA LEU A 65 10.56 -3.06 -0.56
C LEU A 65 11.83 -2.41 -1.10
N GLU A 66 12.82 -2.26 -0.24
CA GLU A 66 14.12 -1.73 -0.65
C GLU A 66 14.70 -2.50 -1.83
N GLU A 67 14.57 -3.83 -1.82
CA GLU A 67 15.10 -4.66 -2.90
C GLU A 67 14.44 -4.34 -4.22
N ASP A 68 13.12 -4.15 -4.23
CA ASP A 68 12.41 -3.80 -5.45
C ASP A 68 12.77 -2.40 -5.91
N HIS A 69 12.83 -1.47 -4.97
CA HIS A 69 13.15 -0.08 -5.31
C HIS A 69 14.54 0.02 -5.93
N ARG A 70 15.53 -0.61 -5.32
CA ARG A 70 16.91 -0.56 -5.80
C ARG A 70 17.10 -1.42 -7.04
N GLY A 71 16.65 -2.67 -6.97
CA GLY A 71 16.89 -3.65 -8.03
C GLY A 71 16.19 -3.33 -9.33
N ARG A 72 15.05 -2.64 -9.26
CA ARG A 72 14.27 -2.29 -10.46
C ARG A 72 14.45 -0.84 -10.87
N GLY A 73 15.20 -0.05 -10.10
CA GLY A 73 15.43 1.34 -10.41
C GLY A 73 14.16 2.17 -10.43
N LEU A 74 13.26 1.92 -9.49
CA LEU A 74 11.95 2.58 -9.48
C LEU A 74 12.09 4.08 -9.22
N LEU A 75 11.33 4.85 -9.97
CA LEU A 75 11.27 6.30 -9.81
C LEU A 75 9.92 6.68 -9.23
N VAL A 76 9.94 7.25 -8.03
CA VAL A 76 8.72 7.71 -7.38
C VAL A 76 8.45 9.15 -7.81
N PRO A 77 7.29 9.42 -8.45
CA PRO A 77 6.99 10.79 -8.89
C PRO A 77 6.89 11.75 -7.70
N PRO A 78 7.21 13.02 -7.90
CA PRO A 78 7.04 14.03 -6.86
C PRO A 78 5.59 14.10 -6.39
N GLY A 79 5.40 14.21 -5.08
CA GLY A 79 4.06 14.29 -4.49
C GLY A 79 3.37 12.97 -4.28
N VAL A 80 3.96 11.87 -4.70
CA VAL A 80 3.44 10.53 -4.44
C VAL A 80 3.94 10.07 -3.08
N ASP A 81 3.02 9.62 -2.24
CA ASP A 81 3.36 9.11 -0.91
C ASP A 81 3.78 7.65 -1.05
N ALA A 82 5.08 7.41 -1.07
CA ALA A 82 5.62 6.07 -1.14
C ALA A 82 6.73 5.91 -0.11
N ARG A 83 6.64 4.87 0.68
CA ARG A 83 7.63 4.56 1.71
C ARG A 83 8.40 3.32 1.28
N VAL A 84 9.71 3.42 1.32
CA VAL A 84 10.59 2.30 1.03
C VAL A 84 11.01 1.67 2.35
N VAL A 85 10.75 0.38 2.51
CA VAL A 85 11.00 -0.32 3.76
C VAL A 85 11.83 -1.57 3.53
N SER A 86 12.49 -2.03 4.60
CA SER A 86 13.16 -3.31 4.57
C SER A 86 12.14 -4.44 4.71
N GLU A 87 12.58 -5.64 4.40
CA GLU A 87 11.73 -6.82 4.58
C GLU A 87 11.28 -6.96 6.03
N ALA A 88 12.19 -6.75 6.98
CA ALA A 88 11.86 -6.84 8.40
C ALA A 88 10.81 -5.80 8.80
N GLU A 89 10.95 -4.58 8.30
CA GLU A 89 9.96 -3.54 8.56
C GLU A 89 8.59 -3.89 8.00
N LEU A 90 8.58 -4.47 6.79
CA LEU A 90 7.32 -4.88 6.18
C LEU A 90 6.64 -5.95 7.01
N VAL A 91 7.38 -6.96 7.44
CA VAL A 91 6.83 -8.02 8.29
C VAL A 91 6.23 -7.41 9.56
N HIS A 92 6.94 -6.48 10.17
CA HIS A 92 6.45 -5.80 11.36
C HIS A 92 5.13 -5.07 11.09
N GLN A 93 5.05 -4.37 9.96
CA GLN A 93 3.83 -3.66 9.57
C GLN A 93 2.67 -4.62 9.33
N LEU A 94 2.94 -5.76 8.71
CA LEU A 94 1.90 -6.75 8.46
C LEU A 94 1.29 -7.26 9.75
N PHE A 95 2.12 -7.51 10.76
CA PHE A 95 1.63 -7.96 12.06
C PHE A 95 0.90 -6.85 12.83
N ALA A 96 1.30 -5.61 12.62
CA ALA A 96 0.70 -4.48 13.33
C ALA A 96 -0.62 -4.02 12.69
N SER A 97 -0.87 -4.36 11.43
CA SER A 97 -2.06 -3.88 10.75
C SER A 97 -3.32 -4.59 11.24
N PRO A 98 -4.40 -3.85 11.49
CA PRO A 98 -5.68 -4.47 11.88
C PRO A 98 -6.35 -5.22 10.73
N LYS A 99 -5.94 -4.95 9.49
CA LYS A 99 -6.53 -5.62 8.34
C LYS A 99 -5.51 -5.69 7.21
N VAL A 100 -5.24 -6.91 6.76
CA VAL A 100 -4.35 -7.17 5.63
C VAL A 100 -5.13 -7.96 4.58
N ILE A 101 -5.17 -7.41 3.38
CA ILE A 101 -5.86 -8.07 2.25
C ILE A 101 -4.81 -8.33 1.19
N GLN A 102 -4.77 -9.55 0.71
CA GLN A 102 -3.83 -9.93 -0.34
C GLN A 102 -4.58 -10.22 -1.62
N PHE A 103 -4.17 -9.56 -2.71
CA PHE A 103 -4.66 -9.89 -4.05
C PHE A 103 -3.72 -10.89 -4.70
N PRO A 104 -4.24 -11.69 -5.62
CA PRO A 104 -3.42 -12.66 -6.35
C PRO A 104 -2.31 -12.01 -7.16
#